data_11a5ebb0d62cee4daa7bcc4a03ffeef8
#
_entry.id   11a5ebb0d62cee4daa7bcc4a03ffeef8
#
_cell.length_a   1.000
_cell.length_b   1.000
_cell.length_c   1.000
_cell.angle_alpha   90.00
_cell.angle_beta   90.00
_cell.angle_gamma   90.00
#
_symmetry.space_group_name_H-M   'P 1'
#
loop_
_entity.id
_entity.type
_entity.pdbx_description
1 polymer ?
#
loop_
_entity_poly.entity_id
_entity_poly.type
_entity_poly.pdbx_seq_one_letter_code
_entity_poly.pdbx_strand_id
1 'polypeptide(L)'
;MLTIKVITEQRDEVIRRLAVKHFDATEIIDRIIALDKTRRVSQTALDANLTEVNRLSKQIGGLMKEGKRAEADEAKAEVSRLKETNRTLEADKTQAEKDMHELLVLIPNLPHASVPEGTGADDNRCEETGGTIPELPADALPHWELARKYDIELGVKITGAGFPVYKGKGARLQRALVNFFLDCARDAGYVEIEPPYVVNAESGYGTGQLPDKEGQMYHANLDDLYLIPTAEVPVTNIYRDVILNEADLPIRNTAYSACFRREAGSYGKDVRGLNRLHQFDKVEIVRIDRPEHSYTSLEEMVTYVRSLVEALELPWRILRLCGGDLSFTSALTFDFEVFSAVQKRWLEVSSVSNFESYQANRLKCRYRDADKKVQLCHTLNGSALALPRIVAALLENNQTPEGIIIPKVLVPYTGFERIS
;
A
#
# COMPACT_ATOMS: atom_id res chain seq x y z
N MET A 1 -0.82 -3.60 -9.67
CA MET A 1 -0.28 -3.70 -11.04
C MET A 1 -1.40 -3.47 -12.03
N LEU A 2 -1.18 -2.66 -13.07
CA LEU A 2 -2.19 -2.44 -14.11
C LEU A 2 -2.55 -3.74 -14.81
N THR A 3 -3.79 -3.86 -15.28
CA THR A 3 -4.19 -5.01 -16.09
C THR A 3 -3.77 -4.82 -17.55
N ILE A 4 -3.42 -5.92 -18.23
CA ILE A 4 -3.06 -5.90 -19.66
C ILE A 4 -4.21 -5.31 -20.49
N LYS A 5 -5.45 -5.60 -20.10
CA LYS A 5 -6.65 -5.08 -20.78
C LYS A 5 -6.65 -3.55 -20.78
N VAL A 6 -6.44 -2.91 -19.66
CA VAL A 6 -6.39 -1.44 -19.56
C VAL A 6 -5.28 -0.88 -20.44
N ILE A 7 -4.09 -1.48 -20.41
CA ILE A 7 -2.93 -1.05 -21.21
C ILE A 7 -3.22 -1.16 -22.70
N THR A 8 -3.81 -2.27 -23.15
CA THR A 8 -4.05 -2.53 -24.59
C THR A 8 -5.23 -1.75 -25.16
N GLU A 9 -6.30 -1.57 -24.37
CA GLU A 9 -7.52 -0.88 -24.82
C GLU A 9 -7.44 0.65 -24.69
N GLN A 10 -6.60 1.15 -23.75
CA GLN A 10 -6.55 2.59 -23.41
C GLN A 10 -5.11 3.14 -23.42
N ARG A 11 -4.28 2.69 -24.37
CA ARG A 11 -2.86 3.01 -24.46
C ARG A 11 -2.55 4.50 -24.23
N ASP A 12 -3.13 5.37 -25.00
CA ASP A 12 -2.80 6.80 -24.98
C ASP A 12 -3.28 7.48 -23.69
N GLU A 13 -4.42 7.04 -23.14
CA GLU A 13 -4.92 7.50 -21.87
C GLU A 13 -4.03 7.03 -20.70
N VAL A 14 -3.53 5.79 -20.74
CA VAL A 14 -2.58 5.27 -19.75
C VAL A 14 -1.29 6.11 -19.77
N ILE A 15 -0.72 6.37 -20.95
CA ILE A 15 0.49 7.20 -21.08
C ILE A 15 0.23 8.61 -20.54
N ARG A 16 -0.89 9.24 -20.92
CA ARG A 16 -1.25 10.58 -20.47
C ARG A 16 -1.41 10.65 -18.94
N ARG A 17 -2.09 9.68 -18.33
CA ARG A 17 -2.27 9.65 -16.87
C ARG A 17 -0.97 9.40 -16.13
N LEU A 18 -0.09 8.53 -16.64
CA LEU A 18 1.23 8.27 -16.03
C LEU A 18 2.15 9.48 -16.10
N ALA A 19 2.02 10.33 -17.11
CA ALA A 19 2.76 11.59 -17.21
C ALA A 19 2.47 12.54 -16.02
N VAL A 20 1.29 12.47 -15.39
CA VAL A 20 0.97 13.23 -14.16
C VAL A 20 1.89 12.84 -13.00
N LYS A 21 2.36 11.58 -12.94
CA LYS A 21 3.39 11.09 -12.00
C LYS A 21 4.83 11.29 -12.51
N HIS A 22 5.04 12.08 -13.54
CA HIS A 22 6.34 12.27 -14.21
C HIS A 22 6.98 10.97 -14.70
N PHE A 23 6.15 9.97 -15.05
CA PHE A 23 6.59 8.68 -15.56
C PHE A 23 6.41 8.64 -17.08
N ASP A 24 7.55 8.62 -17.82
CA ASP A 24 7.51 8.39 -19.27
C ASP A 24 7.21 6.91 -19.54
N ALA A 25 5.98 6.65 -19.94
CA ALA A 25 5.46 5.32 -20.13
C ALA A 25 5.50 4.83 -21.58
N THR A 26 5.84 5.66 -22.55
CA THR A 26 5.62 5.39 -23.96
C THR A 26 6.29 4.09 -24.41
N GLU A 27 7.59 3.99 -24.21
CA GLU A 27 8.36 2.82 -24.66
C GLU A 27 7.97 1.53 -23.94
N ILE A 28 7.80 1.61 -22.60
CA ILE A 28 7.45 0.43 -21.80
C ILE A 28 6.05 -0.09 -22.13
N ILE A 29 5.08 0.79 -22.35
CA ILE A 29 3.71 0.42 -22.76
C ILE A 29 3.71 -0.25 -24.13
N ASP A 30 4.41 0.32 -25.12
CA ASP A 30 4.50 -0.25 -26.46
C ASP A 30 5.14 -1.63 -26.44
N ARG A 31 6.17 -1.82 -25.62
CA ARG A 31 6.83 -3.13 -25.46
C ARG A 31 5.91 -4.16 -24.82
N ILE A 32 5.13 -3.79 -23.80
CA ILE A 32 4.13 -4.67 -23.18
C ILE A 32 3.06 -5.09 -24.21
N ILE A 33 2.56 -4.15 -25.00
CA ILE A 33 1.56 -4.45 -26.07
C ILE A 33 2.14 -5.42 -27.09
N ALA A 34 3.40 -5.23 -27.49
CA ALA A 34 4.08 -6.14 -28.43
C ALA A 34 4.24 -7.54 -27.84
N LEU A 35 4.63 -7.66 -26.56
CA LEU A 35 4.76 -8.94 -25.86
C LEU A 35 3.40 -9.65 -25.69
N ASP A 36 2.34 -8.90 -25.35
CA ASP A 36 0.98 -9.48 -25.28
C ASP A 36 0.51 -9.99 -26.65
N LYS A 37 0.84 -9.29 -27.74
CA LYS A 37 0.58 -9.78 -29.10
C LYS A 37 1.30 -11.10 -29.38
N THR A 38 2.59 -11.21 -29.04
CA THR A 38 3.36 -12.46 -29.18
C THR A 38 2.72 -13.58 -28.38
N ARG A 39 2.40 -13.35 -27.11
CA ARG A 39 1.73 -14.31 -26.22
C ARG A 39 0.41 -14.81 -26.82
N ARG A 40 -0.44 -13.90 -27.34
CA ARG A 40 -1.75 -14.27 -27.94
C ARG A 40 -1.58 -15.07 -29.22
N VAL A 41 -0.65 -14.69 -30.08
CA VAL A 41 -0.36 -15.41 -31.32
C VAL A 41 0.14 -16.81 -30.99
N SER A 42 1.09 -16.97 -30.09
CA SER A 42 1.60 -18.28 -29.68
C SER A 42 0.49 -19.12 -29.02
N GLN A 43 -0.37 -18.57 -28.19
CA GLN A 43 -1.49 -19.28 -27.58
C GLN A 43 -2.49 -19.78 -28.64
N THR A 44 -2.88 -18.93 -29.60
CA THR A 44 -3.81 -19.31 -30.66
C THR A 44 -3.23 -20.43 -31.55
N ALA A 45 -1.95 -20.34 -31.86
CA ALA A 45 -1.27 -21.38 -32.65
C ALA A 45 -1.18 -22.72 -31.89
N LEU A 46 -0.88 -22.65 -30.57
CA LEU A 46 -0.86 -23.85 -29.71
C LEU A 46 -2.23 -24.53 -29.66
N ASP A 47 -3.31 -23.77 -29.46
CA ASP A 47 -4.67 -24.32 -29.39
C ASP A 47 -5.07 -24.98 -30.72
N ALA A 48 -4.73 -24.36 -31.85
CA ALA A 48 -4.96 -24.92 -33.17
C ALA A 48 -4.16 -26.23 -33.41
N ASN A 49 -2.86 -26.21 -33.08
CA ASN A 49 -2.00 -27.36 -33.19
C ASN A 49 -2.44 -28.54 -32.30
N LEU A 50 -2.85 -28.26 -31.05
CA LEU A 50 -3.37 -29.28 -30.13
C LEU A 50 -4.65 -29.91 -30.66
N THR A 51 -5.53 -29.12 -31.24
CA THR A 51 -6.75 -29.63 -31.91
C THR A 51 -6.41 -30.57 -33.06
N GLU A 52 -5.43 -30.21 -33.90
CA GLU A 52 -4.98 -31.01 -35.03
C GLU A 52 -4.25 -32.28 -34.57
N VAL A 53 -3.38 -32.21 -33.56
CA VAL A 53 -2.75 -33.39 -32.97
C VAL A 53 -3.79 -34.37 -32.44
N ASN A 54 -4.85 -33.90 -31.79
CA ASN A 54 -5.92 -34.76 -31.32
C ASN A 54 -6.70 -35.42 -32.46
N ARG A 55 -6.97 -34.67 -33.54
CA ARG A 55 -7.62 -35.18 -34.75
C ARG A 55 -6.79 -36.28 -35.42
N LEU A 56 -5.52 -36.00 -35.68
CA LEU A 56 -4.58 -36.93 -36.31
C LEU A 56 -4.36 -38.19 -35.47
N SER A 57 -4.29 -38.05 -34.13
CA SER A 57 -4.12 -39.19 -33.24
C SER A 57 -5.30 -40.17 -33.31
N LYS A 58 -6.52 -39.63 -33.41
CA LYS A 58 -7.72 -40.48 -33.66
C LYS A 58 -7.68 -41.15 -35.03
N GLN A 59 -7.27 -40.42 -36.07
CA GLN A 59 -7.15 -40.92 -37.44
C GLN A 59 -6.11 -42.06 -37.56
N ILE A 60 -4.96 -41.94 -36.92
CA ILE A 60 -3.90 -42.98 -36.88
C ILE A 60 -4.48 -44.30 -36.35
N GLY A 61 -5.30 -44.26 -35.30
CA GLY A 61 -5.94 -45.46 -34.75
C GLY A 61 -6.88 -46.15 -35.76
N GLY A 62 -7.61 -45.38 -36.56
CA GLY A 62 -8.47 -45.87 -37.64
C GLY A 62 -7.68 -46.48 -38.79
N LEU A 63 -6.69 -45.76 -39.32
CA LEU A 63 -5.82 -46.17 -40.40
C LEU A 63 -5.04 -47.47 -40.11
N MET A 64 -4.59 -47.60 -38.86
CA MET A 64 -3.91 -48.83 -38.41
C MET A 64 -4.85 -50.05 -38.42
N LYS A 65 -6.12 -49.88 -38.02
CA LYS A 65 -7.12 -50.95 -38.09
C LYS A 65 -7.49 -51.33 -39.51
N GLU A 66 -7.47 -50.37 -40.44
CA GLU A 66 -7.74 -50.59 -41.85
C GLU A 66 -6.52 -51.11 -42.65
N GLY A 67 -5.36 -51.27 -42.01
CA GLY A 67 -4.12 -51.75 -42.64
C GLY A 67 -3.39 -50.71 -43.51
N LYS A 68 -3.80 -49.45 -43.48
CA LYS A 68 -3.23 -48.33 -44.25
C LYS A 68 -1.98 -47.76 -43.56
N ARG A 69 -0.91 -48.57 -43.49
CA ARG A 69 0.30 -48.21 -42.72
C ARG A 69 1.00 -46.95 -43.22
N ALA A 70 1.12 -46.75 -44.54
CA ALA A 70 1.79 -45.57 -45.11
C ALA A 70 1.10 -44.27 -44.68
N GLU A 71 -0.23 -44.17 -44.78
CA GLU A 71 -1.01 -43.01 -44.34
C GLU A 71 -0.93 -42.80 -42.82
N ALA A 72 -0.89 -43.90 -42.05
CA ALA A 72 -0.71 -43.81 -40.58
C ALA A 72 0.69 -43.27 -40.22
N ASP A 73 1.74 -43.62 -40.95
CA ASP A 73 3.11 -43.14 -40.70
C ASP A 73 3.28 -41.68 -41.12
N GLU A 74 2.66 -41.22 -42.19
CA GLU A 74 2.58 -39.80 -42.55
C GLU A 74 1.88 -38.98 -41.44
N ALA A 75 0.74 -39.46 -40.94
CA ALA A 75 0.03 -38.79 -39.83
C ALA A 75 0.84 -38.75 -38.54
N LYS A 76 1.63 -39.81 -38.23
CA LYS A 76 2.56 -39.80 -37.09
C LYS A 76 3.69 -38.79 -37.28
N ALA A 77 4.25 -38.67 -38.47
CA ALA A 77 5.29 -37.68 -38.77
C ALA A 77 4.77 -36.25 -38.57
N GLU A 78 3.53 -35.98 -39.02
CA GLU A 78 2.91 -34.67 -38.81
C GLU A 78 2.62 -34.41 -37.36
N VAL A 79 2.13 -35.37 -36.59
CA VAL A 79 1.99 -35.25 -35.13
C VAL A 79 3.32 -34.91 -34.45
N SER A 80 4.41 -35.55 -34.90
CA SER A 80 5.75 -35.28 -34.33
C SER A 80 6.22 -33.85 -34.67
N ARG A 81 5.97 -33.37 -35.89
CA ARG A 81 6.28 -32.02 -36.34
C ARG A 81 5.49 -30.98 -35.54
N LEU A 82 4.18 -31.18 -35.35
CA LEU A 82 3.33 -30.29 -34.57
C LEU A 82 3.76 -30.24 -33.11
N LYS A 83 4.16 -31.37 -32.52
CA LYS A 83 4.67 -31.41 -31.14
C LYS A 83 5.95 -30.61 -30.97
N GLU A 84 6.87 -30.66 -31.94
CA GLU A 84 8.10 -29.86 -31.88
C GLU A 84 7.80 -28.35 -32.05
N THR A 85 6.90 -28.00 -32.97
CA THR A 85 6.41 -26.62 -33.13
C THR A 85 5.77 -26.12 -31.82
N ASN A 86 4.98 -26.95 -31.13
CA ASN A 86 4.34 -26.59 -29.87
C ASN A 86 5.35 -26.29 -28.76
N ARG A 87 6.47 -27.02 -28.70
CA ARG A 87 7.53 -26.70 -27.72
C ARG A 87 8.12 -25.31 -27.94
N THR A 88 8.35 -24.93 -29.19
CA THR A 88 8.83 -23.57 -29.51
C THR A 88 7.78 -22.51 -29.15
N LEU A 89 6.52 -22.71 -29.53
CA LEU A 89 5.44 -21.77 -29.19
C LEU A 89 5.21 -21.64 -27.70
N GLU A 90 5.35 -22.72 -26.93
CA GLU A 90 5.24 -22.73 -25.48
C GLU A 90 6.40 -21.95 -24.81
N ALA A 91 7.63 -22.12 -25.35
CA ALA A 91 8.80 -21.38 -24.91
C ALA A 91 8.64 -19.87 -25.18
N ASP A 92 8.21 -19.49 -26.40
CA ASP A 92 8.00 -18.10 -26.80
C ASP A 92 6.90 -17.44 -25.95
N LYS A 93 5.79 -18.15 -25.70
CA LYS A 93 4.72 -17.69 -24.83
C LYS A 93 5.21 -17.44 -23.41
N THR A 94 5.91 -18.43 -22.82
CA THR A 94 6.42 -18.35 -21.46
C THR A 94 7.42 -17.20 -21.30
N GLN A 95 8.31 -17.02 -22.28
CA GLN A 95 9.26 -15.92 -22.26
C GLN A 95 8.54 -14.57 -22.39
N ALA A 96 7.55 -14.44 -23.27
CA ALA A 96 6.76 -13.22 -23.42
C ALA A 96 5.99 -12.88 -22.11
N GLU A 97 5.42 -13.87 -21.44
CA GLU A 97 4.73 -13.70 -20.14
C GLU A 97 5.70 -13.22 -19.05
N LYS A 98 6.89 -13.79 -19.00
CA LYS A 98 7.94 -13.38 -18.06
C LYS A 98 8.39 -11.94 -18.30
N ASP A 99 8.79 -11.64 -19.53
CA ASP A 99 9.27 -10.29 -19.90
C ASP A 99 8.19 -9.24 -19.66
N MET A 100 6.95 -9.56 -19.99
CA MET A 100 5.80 -8.69 -19.74
C MET A 100 5.58 -8.44 -18.24
N HIS A 101 5.70 -9.48 -17.41
CA HIS A 101 5.58 -9.34 -15.96
C HIS A 101 6.69 -8.43 -15.39
N GLU A 102 7.94 -8.62 -15.83
CA GLU A 102 9.07 -7.78 -15.42
C GLU A 102 8.86 -6.31 -15.76
N LEU A 103 8.23 -6.00 -16.89
CA LEU A 103 7.90 -4.62 -17.27
C LEU A 103 6.71 -4.07 -16.48
N LEU A 104 5.65 -4.88 -16.27
CA LEU A 104 4.44 -4.45 -15.55
C LEU A 104 4.72 -4.02 -14.11
N VAL A 105 5.67 -4.66 -13.42
CA VAL A 105 6.02 -4.30 -12.04
C VAL A 105 6.75 -2.97 -11.92
N LEU A 106 7.26 -2.44 -13.05
CA LEU A 106 7.93 -1.15 -13.12
C LEU A 106 6.98 0.03 -13.32
N ILE A 107 5.74 -0.23 -13.72
CA ILE A 107 4.76 0.81 -14.02
C ILE A 107 3.99 1.18 -12.74
N PRO A 108 3.94 2.47 -12.35
CA PRO A 108 3.14 2.92 -11.23
C PRO A 108 1.63 2.80 -11.52
N ASN A 109 0.82 2.94 -10.47
CA ASN A 109 -0.63 3.01 -10.64
C ASN A 109 -1.04 4.31 -11.34
N LEU A 110 -2.17 4.25 -12.03
CA LEU A 110 -2.75 5.43 -12.70
C LEU A 110 -3.30 6.40 -11.65
N PRO A 111 -2.89 7.68 -11.66
CA PRO A 111 -3.48 8.68 -10.80
C PRO A 111 -4.95 8.92 -11.19
N HIS A 112 -5.83 9.12 -10.20
CA HIS A 112 -7.21 9.52 -10.42
C HIS A 112 -7.27 10.90 -11.11
N ALA A 113 -8.34 11.15 -11.87
CA ALA A 113 -8.50 12.41 -12.64
C ALA A 113 -8.49 13.68 -11.76
N SER A 114 -8.76 13.57 -10.45
CA SER A 114 -8.72 14.68 -9.51
C SER A 114 -7.36 14.95 -8.89
N VAL A 115 -6.33 14.14 -9.20
CA VAL A 115 -4.96 14.38 -8.73
C VAL A 115 -4.41 15.63 -9.38
N PRO A 116 -4.00 16.65 -8.61
CA PRO A 116 -3.43 17.87 -9.17
C PRO A 116 -2.07 17.61 -9.83
N GLU A 117 -1.76 18.40 -10.83
CA GLU A 117 -0.39 18.46 -11.38
C GLU A 117 0.55 19.06 -10.33
N GLY A 118 1.80 18.62 -10.32
CA GLY A 118 2.81 19.10 -9.38
C GLY A 118 4.03 18.17 -9.35
N THR A 119 5.14 18.69 -8.86
CA THR A 119 6.44 18.01 -8.88
C THR A 119 6.87 17.46 -7.51
N GLY A 120 6.19 17.86 -6.43
CA GLY A 120 6.52 17.43 -5.07
C GLY A 120 5.60 18.03 -4.03
N ALA A 121 5.93 17.84 -2.75
CA ALA A 121 5.08 18.16 -1.60
C ALA A 121 4.59 19.62 -1.55
N ASP A 122 5.34 20.56 -2.07
CA ASP A 122 4.96 21.99 -2.10
C ASP A 122 3.78 22.27 -3.05
N ASP A 123 3.51 21.38 -4.00
CA ASP A 123 2.42 21.48 -4.97
C ASP A 123 1.16 20.75 -4.52
N ASN A 124 1.17 20.14 -3.34
CA ASN A 124 0.00 19.47 -2.77
C ASN A 124 -1.11 20.47 -2.48
N ARG A 125 -2.33 20.09 -2.80
CA ARG A 125 -3.49 20.96 -2.63
C ARG A 125 -4.07 20.83 -1.23
N CYS A 126 -4.11 21.92 -0.47
CA CYS A 126 -4.83 21.96 0.80
C CYS A 126 -6.35 21.96 0.55
N GLU A 127 -7.02 20.93 1.03
CA GLU A 127 -8.49 20.78 0.88
C GLU A 127 -9.23 21.37 2.08
N GLU A 128 -8.69 21.20 3.29
CA GLU A 128 -9.37 21.57 4.51
C GLU A 128 -8.34 21.85 5.64
N THR A 129 -8.71 22.73 6.57
CA THR A 129 -7.94 23.06 7.77
C THR A 129 -8.86 23.17 8.96
N GLY A 130 -8.37 22.82 10.17
CA GLY A 130 -9.13 22.94 11.40
C GLY A 130 -8.26 23.00 12.64
N GLY A 131 -8.92 23.15 13.78
CA GLY A 131 -8.26 23.35 15.06
C GLY A 131 -7.66 24.75 15.23
N THR A 132 -7.11 25.01 16.41
CA THR A 132 -6.50 26.32 16.74
C THR A 132 -5.03 26.12 17.07
N ILE A 133 -4.15 26.86 16.39
CA ILE A 133 -2.73 26.86 16.71
C ILE A 133 -2.54 27.56 18.07
N PRO A 134 -1.96 26.88 19.08
CA PRO A 134 -1.82 27.47 20.41
C PRO A 134 -0.76 28.57 20.42
N GLU A 135 -0.99 29.60 21.20
CA GLU A 135 0.03 30.58 21.57
C GLU A 135 0.87 29.98 22.71
N LEU A 136 2.15 29.76 22.44
CA LEU A 136 3.07 29.19 23.41
C LEU A 136 3.95 30.27 24.06
N PRO A 137 4.42 30.04 25.30
CA PRO A 137 5.42 30.88 25.93
C PRO A 137 6.70 31.00 25.10
N ALA A 138 7.43 32.10 25.25
CA ALA A 138 8.67 32.32 24.48
C ALA A 138 9.78 31.31 24.79
N ASP A 139 9.72 30.63 25.91
CA ASP A 139 10.63 29.58 26.39
C ASP A 139 10.07 28.16 26.13
N ALA A 140 9.05 28.01 25.29
CA ALA A 140 8.49 26.74 24.93
C ALA A 140 9.55 25.80 24.30
N LEU A 141 9.57 24.55 24.77
CA LEU A 141 10.60 23.57 24.42
C LEU A 141 10.10 22.60 23.32
N PRO A 142 10.96 22.16 22.40
CA PRO A 142 10.63 21.10 21.47
C PRO A 142 10.51 19.74 22.17
N HIS A 143 9.76 18.81 21.57
CA HIS A 143 9.43 17.52 22.18
C HIS A 143 10.65 16.71 22.66
N TRP A 144 11.79 16.77 21.99
CA TRP A 144 13.02 16.08 22.42
C TRP A 144 13.66 16.66 23.68
N GLU A 145 13.42 17.93 24.00
CA GLU A 145 13.84 18.55 25.27
C GLU A 145 12.81 18.28 26.35
N LEU A 146 11.52 18.35 26.05
CA LEU A 146 10.45 17.95 26.95
C LEU A 146 10.57 16.47 27.36
N ALA A 147 10.91 15.59 26.43
CA ALA A 147 11.13 14.18 26.71
C ALA A 147 12.25 13.95 27.73
N ARG A 148 13.33 14.72 27.64
CA ARG A 148 14.42 14.72 28.65
C ARG A 148 14.00 15.33 29.97
N LYS A 149 13.35 16.50 29.93
CA LYS A 149 12.89 17.22 31.12
C LYS A 149 11.97 16.38 32.01
N TYR A 150 11.08 15.60 31.38
CA TYR A 150 10.11 14.76 32.07
C TYR A 150 10.49 13.30 32.17
N ASP A 151 11.68 12.93 31.72
CA ASP A 151 12.22 11.56 31.75
C ASP A 151 11.27 10.50 31.12
N ILE A 152 10.66 10.86 29.99
CA ILE A 152 9.67 10.02 29.30
C ILE A 152 10.22 9.24 28.12
N GLU A 153 11.51 9.46 27.77
CA GLU A 153 12.22 8.77 26.67
C GLU A 153 13.70 8.62 26.99
N LEU A 154 14.27 7.44 26.73
CA LEU A 154 15.68 7.11 27.01
C LEU A 154 16.63 7.41 25.84
N GLY A 155 16.11 7.82 24.69
CA GLY A 155 16.90 8.08 23.50
C GLY A 155 17.46 6.81 22.83
N VAL A 156 18.69 6.91 22.34
CA VAL A 156 19.26 6.01 21.34
C VAL A 156 20.18 4.92 21.91
N LYS A 157 20.17 4.67 23.20
CA LYS A 157 21.15 3.83 23.88
C LYS A 157 21.15 2.36 23.41
N ILE A 158 19.98 1.79 23.09
CA ILE A 158 19.84 0.35 22.83
C ILE A 158 20.24 -0.01 21.40
N THR A 159 19.69 0.70 20.42
CA THR A 159 19.83 0.35 18.99
C THR A 159 20.48 1.46 18.16
N GLY A 160 20.43 2.70 18.62
CA GLY A 160 20.89 3.87 17.87
C GLY A 160 19.76 4.82 17.51
N ALA A 161 20.09 5.84 16.72
CA ALA A 161 19.12 6.86 16.28
C ALA A 161 17.94 6.22 15.53
N GLY A 162 16.75 6.79 15.71
CA GLY A 162 15.54 6.31 15.05
C GLY A 162 14.82 5.13 15.71
N PHE A 163 15.31 4.66 16.88
CA PHE A 163 14.68 3.60 17.68
C PHE A 163 14.38 4.13 19.10
N PRO A 164 13.26 4.83 19.31
CA PRO A 164 12.95 5.47 20.57
C PRO A 164 12.61 4.46 21.65
N VAL A 165 12.95 4.79 22.90
CA VAL A 165 12.57 4.02 24.08
C VAL A 165 11.70 4.90 24.98
N TYR A 166 10.41 4.68 24.97
CA TYR A 166 9.48 5.37 25.85
C TYR A 166 9.55 4.82 27.28
N LYS A 167 9.41 5.73 28.27
CA LYS A 167 9.53 5.38 29.68
C LYS A 167 8.43 6.06 30.50
N GLY A 168 7.98 5.40 31.58
CA GLY A 168 7.06 5.96 32.55
C GLY A 168 5.77 6.52 31.94
N LYS A 169 5.49 7.81 32.18
CA LYS A 169 4.30 8.49 31.61
C LYS A 169 4.34 8.56 30.08
N GLY A 170 5.52 8.62 29.45
CA GLY A 170 5.66 8.57 27.98
C GLY A 170 5.21 7.22 27.40
N ALA A 171 5.65 6.10 27.98
CA ALA A 171 5.20 4.78 27.58
C ALA A 171 3.69 4.59 27.82
N ARG A 172 3.17 5.15 28.91
CA ARG A 172 1.74 5.10 29.19
C ARG A 172 0.94 5.93 28.18
N LEU A 173 1.42 7.11 27.78
CA LEU A 173 0.80 7.95 26.74
C LEU A 173 0.79 7.23 25.38
N GLN A 174 1.92 6.61 24.99
CA GLN A 174 2.02 5.83 23.76
C GLN A 174 0.97 4.72 23.69
N ARG A 175 0.87 3.91 24.75
CA ARG A 175 -0.13 2.84 24.84
C ARG A 175 -1.57 3.37 24.91
N ALA A 176 -1.79 4.53 25.56
CA ALA A 176 -3.10 5.18 25.63
C ALA A 176 -3.59 5.60 24.25
N LEU A 177 -2.72 6.15 23.41
CA LEU A 177 -3.03 6.49 22.02
C LEU A 177 -3.39 5.25 21.20
N VAL A 178 -2.62 4.15 21.32
CA VAL A 178 -2.94 2.88 20.63
C VAL A 178 -4.35 2.41 21.00
N ASN A 179 -4.65 2.32 22.30
CA ASN A 179 -5.94 1.84 22.77
C ASN A 179 -7.10 2.75 22.32
N PHE A 180 -6.90 4.07 22.42
CA PHE A 180 -7.88 5.07 21.97
C PHE A 180 -8.19 4.92 20.48
N PHE A 181 -7.16 4.81 19.62
CA PHE A 181 -7.37 4.68 18.18
C PHE A 181 -8.01 3.34 17.79
N LEU A 182 -7.67 2.24 18.46
CA LEU A 182 -8.29 0.94 18.23
C LEU A 182 -9.76 0.93 18.67
N ASP A 183 -10.08 1.53 19.82
CA ASP A 183 -11.46 1.66 20.28
C ASP A 183 -12.30 2.53 19.32
N CYS A 184 -11.75 3.66 18.86
CA CYS A 184 -12.42 4.49 17.85
C CYS A 184 -12.64 3.71 16.54
N ALA A 185 -11.66 2.90 16.10
CA ALA A 185 -11.80 2.09 14.90
C ALA A 185 -12.90 1.02 15.04
N ARG A 186 -12.94 0.32 16.18
CA ARG A 186 -14.02 -0.62 16.49
C ARG A 186 -15.40 0.06 16.45
N ASP A 187 -15.52 1.24 17.07
CA ASP A 187 -16.78 1.98 17.11
C ASP A 187 -17.19 2.51 15.73
N ALA A 188 -16.22 2.72 14.82
CA ALA A 188 -16.44 3.02 13.40
C ALA A 188 -16.70 1.77 12.54
N GLY A 189 -16.82 0.57 13.16
CA GLY A 189 -17.16 -0.68 12.48
C GLY A 189 -15.99 -1.40 11.81
N TYR A 190 -14.75 -1.12 12.21
CA TYR A 190 -13.59 -1.90 11.80
C TYR A 190 -13.40 -3.13 12.68
N VAL A 191 -13.01 -4.24 12.06
CA VAL A 191 -12.61 -5.47 12.75
C VAL A 191 -11.12 -5.38 13.06
N GLU A 192 -10.75 -5.53 14.33
CA GLU A 192 -9.38 -5.53 14.77
C GLU A 192 -8.67 -6.82 14.38
N ILE A 193 -7.46 -6.68 13.83
CA ILE A 193 -6.55 -7.76 13.42
C ILE A 193 -5.23 -7.57 14.16
N GLU A 194 -4.68 -8.64 14.72
CA GLU A 194 -3.33 -8.69 15.27
C GLU A 194 -2.41 -9.46 14.32
N PRO A 195 -1.68 -8.75 13.41
CA PRO A 195 -0.91 -9.38 12.35
C PRO A 195 0.53 -9.69 12.80
N PRO A 196 1.25 -10.61 12.11
CA PRO A 196 2.69 -10.76 12.28
C PRO A 196 3.46 -9.52 11.81
N TYR A 197 4.60 -9.22 12.45
CA TYR A 197 5.47 -8.09 12.09
C TYR A 197 6.54 -8.46 11.07
N VAL A 198 6.58 -9.71 10.66
CA VAL A 198 7.43 -10.22 9.58
C VAL A 198 6.57 -10.89 8.52
N VAL A 199 6.93 -10.69 7.24
CA VAL A 199 6.19 -11.20 6.09
C VAL A 199 7.14 -11.80 5.06
N ASN A 200 6.64 -12.69 4.21
CA ASN A 200 7.38 -13.21 3.06
C ASN A 200 7.40 -12.20 1.89
N ALA A 201 8.24 -12.48 0.89
CA ALA A 201 8.38 -11.63 -0.29
C ALA A 201 7.07 -11.47 -1.08
N GLU A 202 6.23 -12.51 -1.15
CA GLU A 202 4.94 -12.47 -1.84
C GLU A 202 3.98 -11.45 -1.19
N SER A 203 4.03 -11.31 0.14
CA SER A 203 3.22 -10.32 0.84
C SER A 203 3.70 -8.89 0.57
N GLY A 204 5.01 -8.66 0.56
CA GLY A 204 5.59 -7.37 0.15
C GLY A 204 5.28 -7.02 -1.30
N TYR A 205 5.30 -8.01 -2.19
CA TYR A 205 4.91 -7.84 -3.59
C TYR A 205 3.43 -7.48 -3.75
N GLY A 206 2.55 -8.14 -2.99
CA GLY A 206 1.09 -7.98 -3.09
C GLY A 206 0.63 -6.54 -2.88
N THR A 207 1.20 -5.84 -1.91
CA THR A 207 0.88 -4.44 -1.58
C THR A 207 1.82 -3.43 -2.25
N GLY A 208 2.90 -3.88 -2.90
CA GLY A 208 3.75 -3.04 -3.74
C GLY A 208 5.00 -2.49 -3.07
N GLN A 209 5.35 -2.97 -1.87
CA GLN A 209 6.63 -2.66 -1.23
C GLN A 209 7.80 -3.36 -1.93
N LEU A 210 7.54 -4.50 -2.58
CA LEU A 210 8.53 -5.18 -3.41
C LEU A 210 8.15 -5.10 -4.90
N PRO A 211 9.13 -5.00 -5.81
CA PRO A 211 10.58 -4.86 -5.55
C PRO A 211 10.92 -3.53 -4.85
N ASP A 212 11.74 -3.61 -3.80
CA ASP A 212 12.15 -2.44 -2.99
C ASP A 212 13.26 -1.65 -3.70
N LYS A 213 12.86 -0.72 -4.57
CA LYS A 213 13.78 0.11 -5.36
C LYS A 213 14.53 1.14 -4.52
N GLU A 214 13.96 1.53 -3.39
CA GLU A 214 14.47 2.60 -2.52
C GLU A 214 15.24 2.06 -1.32
N GLY A 215 15.25 0.73 -1.12
CA GLY A 215 15.94 0.09 0.00
C GLY A 215 15.30 0.39 1.36
N GLN A 216 13.98 0.53 1.41
CA GLN A 216 13.25 0.94 2.62
C GLN A 216 12.95 -0.21 3.58
N MET A 217 12.88 -1.45 3.08
CA MET A 217 12.52 -2.59 3.92
C MET A 217 13.73 -3.19 4.65
N TYR A 218 13.54 -3.53 5.93
CA TYR A 218 14.46 -4.40 6.65
C TYR A 218 14.23 -5.84 6.22
N HIS A 219 15.30 -6.55 5.86
CA HIS A 219 15.29 -7.94 5.42
C HIS A 219 16.10 -8.84 6.36
N ALA A 220 15.45 -9.86 6.90
CA ALA A 220 16.09 -10.94 7.65
C ALA A 220 16.58 -12.01 6.67
N ASN A 221 17.83 -11.86 6.21
CA ASN A 221 18.39 -12.63 5.09
C ASN A 221 18.43 -14.16 5.30
N LEU A 222 18.58 -14.62 6.54
CA LEU A 222 18.68 -16.07 6.84
C LEU A 222 17.33 -16.78 6.64
N ASP A 223 16.23 -16.10 6.92
CA ASP A 223 14.88 -16.65 6.89
C ASP A 223 14.09 -16.19 5.66
N ASP A 224 14.66 -15.30 4.86
CA ASP A 224 14.02 -14.62 3.72
C ASP A 224 12.69 -13.94 4.10
N LEU A 225 12.70 -13.26 5.24
CA LEU A 225 11.55 -12.54 5.77
C LEU A 225 11.82 -11.04 5.84
N TYR A 226 10.78 -10.24 5.67
CA TYR A 226 10.83 -8.77 5.71
C TYR A 226 10.08 -8.24 6.94
N LEU A 227 10.67 -7.29 7.66
CA LEU A 227 9.96 -6.56 8.68
C LEU A 227 8.97 -5.59 8.02
N ILE A 228 7.74 -5.54 8.53
CA ILE A 228 6.69 -4.73 7.92
C ILE A 228 6.94 -3.22 8.08
N PRO A 229 6.79 -2.41 7.03
CA PRO A 229 6.85 -0.95 7.12
C PRO A 229 5.50 -0.35 7.55
N THR A 230 4.43 -1.15 7.56
CA THR A 230 3.05 -0.80 7.89
C THR A 230 2.23 -2.08 8.05
N ALA A 231 1.21 -2.06 8.91
CA ALA A 231 0.25 -3.15 9.04
C ALA A 231 -0.60 -3.38 7.77
N GLU A 232 -0.65 -2.41 6.85
CA GLU A 232 -1.23 -2.60 5.52
C GLU A 232 -0.78 -3.90 4.87
N VAL A 233 0.53 -4.20 4.93
CA VAL A 233 1.11 -5.35 4.24
C VAL A 233 0.48 -6.66 4.71
N PRO A 234 0.56 -7.05 5.99
CA PRO A 234 -0.03 -8.31 6.44
C PRO A 234 -1.57 -8.30 6.38
N VAL A 235 -2.23 -7.20 6.73
CA VAL A 235 -3.70 -7.15 6.77
C VAL A 235 -4.32 -7.27 5.38
N THR A 236 -3.78 -6.57 4.37
CA THR A 236 -4.28 -6.69 3.00
C THR A 236 -4.00 -8.08 2.42
N ASN A 237 -2.88 -8.70 2.80
CA ASN A 237 -2.50 -10.04 2.33
C ASN A 237 -3.36 -11.19 2.91
N ILE A 238 -4.18 -10.95 3.93
CA ILE A 238 -5.22 -11.92 4.37
C ILE A 238 -6.14 -12.30 3.20
N TYR A 239 -6.34 -11.37 2.26
CA TYR A 239 -7.21 -11.52 1.11
C TYR A 239 -6.47 -11.89 -0.19
N ARG A 240 -5.22 -12.32 -0.09
CA ARG A 240 -4.45 -12.82 -1.24
C ARG A 240 -5.00 -14.14 -1.73
N ASP A 241 -5.18 -14.28 -3.08
CA ASP A 241 -5.76 -15.42 -3.78
C ASP A 241 -7.22 -15.75 -3.35
N VAL A 242 -7.97 -14.77 -2.82
CA VAL A 242 -9.35 -14.95 -2.37
C VAL A 242 -10.33 -14.41 -3.40
N ILE A 243 -11.48 -15.09 -3.53
CA ILE A 243 -12.67 -14.61 -4.22
C ILE A 243 -13.75 -14.38 -3.17
N LEU A 244 -14.03 -13.13 -2.86
CA LEU A 244 -15.02 -12.70 -1.88
C LEU A 244 -16.44 -12.79 -2.46
N ASN A 245 -17.45 -12.84 -1.61
CA ASN A 245 -18.81 -12.58 -2.04
C ASN A 245 -19.08 -11.08 -2.04
N GLU A 246 -19.86 -10.59 -3.00
CA GLU A 246 -20.23 -9.17 -3.05
C GLU A 246 -20.90 -8.68 -1.77
N ALA A 247 -21.69 -9.53 -1.13
CA ALA A 247 -22.40 -9.22 0.12
C ALA A 247 -21.47 -9.01 1.33
N ASP A 248 -20.22 -9.48 1.27
CA ASP A 248 -19.23 -9.31 2.34
C ASP A 248 -18.49 -7.95 2.24
N LEU A 249 -18.71 -7.20 1.17
CA LEU A 249 -18.07 -5.91 0.91
C LEU A 249 -18.94 -4.72 1.40
N PRO A 250 -18.36 -3.64 1.93
CA PRO A 250 -16.92 -3.45 2.14
C PRO A 250 -16.37 -4.20 3.36
N ILE A 251 -15.19 -4.79 3.22
CA ILE A 251 -14.43 -5.28 4.36
C ILE A 251 -13.71 -4.10 5.01
N ARG A 252 -13.72 -4.04 6.35
CA ARG A 252 -13.10 -2.99 7.16
C ARG A 252 -12.26 -3.62 8.24
N ASN A 253 -10.94 -3.47 8.18
CA ASN A 253 -10.01 -3.99 9.18
C ASN A 253 -9.16 -2.87 9.77
N THR A 254 -8.83 -3.00 11.05
CA THR A 254 -7.82 -2.16 11.72
C THR A 254 -6.77 -3.02 12.38
N ALA A 255 -5.55 -2.52 12.48
CA ALA A 255 -4.47 -3.21 13.15
C ALA A 255 -3.47 -2.21 13.78
N TYR A 256 -3.04 -2.51 14.98
CA TYR A 256 -1.84 -1.91 15.55
C TYR A 256 -0.62 -2.71 15.18
N SER A 257 0.47 -2.04 14.84
CA SER A 257 1.77 -2.68 14.71
C SER A 257 2.94 -1.72 14.99
N ALA A 258 4.09 -2.28 15.39
CA ALA A 258 5.36 -1.64 15.13
C ALA A 258 5.62 -1.67 13.62
N CYS A 259 6.14 -0.57 13.08
CA CYS A 259 6.48 -0.38 11.68
C CYS A 259 7.99 -0.15 11.58
N PHE A 260 8.63 -0.72 10.56
CA PHE A 260 10.08 -0.68 10.38
C PHE A 260 10.43 -0.10 9.01
N ARG A 261 11.16 1.03 8.99
CA ARG A 261 11.61 1.68 7.76
C ARG A 261 13.10 2.00 7.85
N ARG A 262 13.85 1.66 6.82
CA ARG A 262 15.30 1.96 6.78
C ARG A 262 15.59 3.45 6.64
N GLU A 263 14.60 4.25 6.22
CA GLU A 263 14.72 5.68 6.00
C GLU A 263 15.96 6.04 5.13
N ALA A 264 16.22 5.20 4.13
CA ALA A 264 17.37 5.33 3.25
C ALA A 264 17.36 6.70 2.54
N GLY A 265 18.49 7.42 2.62
CA GLY A 265 18.63 8.75 2.02
C GLY A 265 18.15 9.92 2.88
N SER A 266 17.64 9.67 4.10
CA SER A 266 17.15 10.73 4.99
C SER A 266 18.25 11.22 5.91
N TYR A 267 18.90 12.33 5.55
CA TYR A 267 19.92 13.00 6.35
C TYR A 267 19.50 14.43 6.66
N GLY A 268 19.68 14.89 7.93
CA GLY A 268 19.48 16.28 8.25
C GLY A 268 18.59 16.57 9.48
N LYS A 269 17.99 17.79 9.51
CA LYS A 269 17.22 18.30 10.66
C LYS A 269 15.98 17.49 11.03
N ASP A 270 15.40 16.74 10.08
CA ASP A 270 14.16 15.99 10.26
C ASP A 270 14.32 14.70 11.09
N VAL A 271 15.55 14.29 11.38
CA VAL A 271 15.86 13.09 12.19
C VAL A 271 15.90 13.35 13.70
N ARG A 272 15.58 14.57 14.17
CA ARG A 272 15.56 14.86 15.61
C ARG A 272 14.29 14.38 16.27
N GLY A 273 14.46 13.76 17.45
CA GLY A 273 13.35 13.31 18.31
C GLY A 273 12.48 12.29 17.61
N LEU A 274 11.16 12.55 17.57
CA LEU A 274 10.14 11.66 17.04
C LEU A 274 9.71 11.98 15.60
N ASN A 275 10.37 12.90 14.91
CA ASN A 275 9.94 13.34 13.59
C ASN A 275 10.13 12.27 12.50
N ARG A 276 11.23 11.49 12.56
CA ARG A 276 11.55 10.44 11.60
C ARG A 276 12.28 9.28 12.30
N LEU A 277 11.70 8.10 12.22
CA LEU A 277 12.13 6.93 12.99
C LEU A 277 12.27 5.70 12.11
N HIS A 278 13.23 4.85 12.45
CA HIS A 278 13.41 3.52 11.87
C HIS A 278 12.39 2.51 12.40
N GLN A 279 11.97 2.68 13.67
CA GLN A 279 10.90 1.91 14.28
C GLN A 279 9.88 2.88 14.91
N PHE A 280 8.61 2.69 14.62
CA PHE A 280 7.53 3.48 15.18
C PHE A 280 6.22 2.69 15.24
N ASP A 281 5.32 3.13 16.08
CA ASP A 281 3.99 2.53 16.25
C ASP A 281 2.95 3.23 15.39
N LYS A 282 2.04 2.44 14.82
CA LYS A 282 0.95 2.92 13.97
C LYS A 282 -0.29 2.07 14.15
N VAL A 283 -1.45 2.71 14.23
CA VAL A 283 -2.73 2.04 13.98
C VAL A 283 -3.08 2.27 12.51
N GLU A 284 -3.39 1.19 11.83
CA GLU A 284 -3.72 1.19 10.40
C GLU A 284 -5.17 0.78 10.19
N ILE A 285 -5.83 1.36 9.20
CA ILE A 285 -7.13 0.92 8.70
C ILE A 285 -6.99 0.48 7.26
N VAL A 286 -7.60 -0.65 6.93
CA VAL A 286 -7.62 -1.24 5.58
C VAL A 286 -9.05 -1.51 5.17
N ARG A 287 -9.39 -1.13 3.94
CA ARG A 287 -10.67 -1.52 3.33
C ARG A 287 -10.46 -2.27 2.03
N ILE A 288 -11.37 -3.21 1.78
CA ILE A 288 -11.51 -3.87 0.49
C ILE A 288 -12.95 -3.65 0.04
N ASP A 289 -13.13 -3.11 -1.15
CA ASP A 289 -14.44 -2.71 -1.64
C ASP A 289 -14.58 -2.98 -3.14
N ARG A 290 -15.78 -2.78 -3.64
CA ARG A 290 -16.10 -2.80 -5.07
C ARG A 290 -15.60 -1.52 -5.74
N PRO A 291 -15.22 -1.59 -7.04
CA PRO A 291 -14.76 -0.42 -7.79
C PRO A 291 -15.69 0.79 -7.70
N GLU A 292 -17.00 0.57 -7.85
CA GLU A 292 -18.02 1.61 -7.86
C GLU A 292 -18.23 2.32 -6.52
N HIS A 293 -17.80 1.72 -5.41
CA HIS A 293 -17.97 2.24 -4.05
C HIS A 293 -16.67 2.74 -3.41
N SER A 294 -15.51 2.43 -3.99
CA SER A 294 -14.22 2.64 -3.36
C SER A 294 -13.90 4.12 -3.08
N TYR A 295 -14.42 5.05 -3.88
CA TYR A 295 -14.21 6.49 -3.63
C TYR A 295 -15.11 7.01 -2.52
N THR A 296 -16.33 6.51 -2.36
CA THR A 296 -17.16 6.77 -1.18
C THR A 296 -16.48 6.21 0.08
N SER A 297 -15.92 4.99 0.00
CA SER A 297 -15.11 4.42 1.08
C SER A 297 -13.90 5.28 1.43
N LEU A 298 -13.23 5.88 0.45
CA LEU A 298 -12.12 6.81 0.69
C LEU A 298 -12.58 8.06 1.46
N GLU A 299 -13.69 8.67 1.06
CA GLU A 299 -14.27 9.83 1.73
C GLU A 299 -14.67 9.53 3.18
N GLU A 300 -15.26 8.35 3.44
CA GLU A 300 -15.56 7.88 4.78
C GLU A 300 -14.29 7.69 5.63
N MET A 301 -13.22 7.14 5.04
CA MET A 301 -11.93 6.97 5.72
C MET A 301 -11.30 8.32 6.06
N VAL A 302 -11.33 9.28 5.13
CA VAL A 302 -10.84 10.66 5.36
C VAL A 302 -11.64 11.32 6.49
N THR A 303 -12.97 11.20 6.47
CA THR A 303 -13.83 11.73 7.55
C THR A 303 -13.53 11.09 8.90
N TYR A 304 -13.30 9.78 8.93
CA TYR A 304 -12.94 9.06 10.16
C TYR A 304 -11.58 9.53 10.71
N VAL A 305 -10.54 9.62 9.88
CA VAL A 305 -9.21 10.09 10.32
C VAL A 305 -9.25 11.53 10.78
N ARG A 306 -10.03 12.40 10.11
CA ARG A 306 -10.27 13.77 10.58
C ARG A 306 -10.83 13.79 11.99
N SER A 307 -11.81 12.96 12.31
CA SER A 307 -12.40 12.90 13.65
C SER A 307 -11.38 12.54 14.76
N LEU A 308 -10.34 11.76 14.42
CA LEU A 308 -9.29 11.39 15.37
C LEU A 308 -8.39 12.60 15.72
N VAL A 309 -7.97 13.40 14.74
CA VAL A 309 -7.13 14.58 14.98
C VAL A 309 -7.92 15.68 15.68
N GLU A 310 -9.22 15.83 15.38
CA GLU A 310 -10.15 16.73 16.07
C GLU A 310 -10.34 16.33 17.54
N ALA A 311 -10.52 15.03 17.81
CA ALA A 311 -10.66 14.52 19.18
C ALA A 311 -9.41 14.77 20.05
N LEU A 312 -8.22 14.82 19.43
CA LEU A 312 -6.97 15.18 20.11
C LEU A 312 -6.77 16.69 20.25
N GLU A 313 -7.71 17.52 19.79
CA GLU A 313 -7.67 18.98 19.85
C GLU A 313 -6.42 19.59 19.19
N LEU A 314 -5.83 18.89 18.21
CA LEU A 314 -4.66 19.37 17.47
C LEU A 314 -5.07 20.25 16.27
N PRO A 315 -4.29 21.30 15.94
CA PRO A 315 -4.48 22.02 14.67
C PRO A 315 -4.05 21.13 13.53
N TRP A 316 -4.88 21.01 12.50
CA TRP A 316 -4.71 20.06 11.40
C TRP A 316 -5.01 20.66 10.02
N ARG A 317 -4.49 20.03 9.00
CA ARG A 317 -4.87 20.24 7.60
C ARG A 317 -4.90 18.93 6.84
N ILE A 318 -5.70 18.91 5.76
CA ILE A 318 -5.79 17.78 4.81
C ILE A 318 -5.24 18.25 3.47
N LEU A 319 -4.30 17.50 2.93
CA LEU A 319 -3.68 17.74 1.62
C LEU A 319 -4.10 16.64 0.65
N ARG A 320 -4.54 17.02 -0.56
CA ARG A 320 -4.60 16.10 -1.69
C ARG A 320 -3.25 16.11 -2.38
N LEU A 321 -2.63 14.94 -2.48
CA LEU A 321 -1.30 14.83 -3.06
C LEU A 321 -1.35 15.06 -4.58
N CYS A 322 -0.37 15.81 -5.07
CA CYS A 322 -0.12 16.00 -6.49
C CYS A 322 0.59 14.79 -7.12
N GLY A 323 0.67 14.76 -8.44
CA GLY A 323 1.26 13.65 -9.17
C GLY A 323 2.70 13.34 -8.79
N GLY A 324 3.51 14.36 -8.51
CA GLY A 324 4.92 14.21 -8.14
C GLY A 324 5.17 13.71 -6.71
N ASP A 325 4.17 13.81 -5.83
CA ASP A 325 4.24 13.35 -4.44
C ASP A 325 3.42 12.07 -4.19
N LEU A 326 2.58 11.69 -5.16
CA LEU A 326 1.73 10.51 -5.06
C LEU A 326 2.55 9.22 -5.11
N SER A 327 2.36 8.33 -4.12
CA SER A 327 3.10 7.07 -4.05
C SER A 327 2.95 6.21 -5.31
N PHE A 328 3.92 5.32 -5.53
CA PHE A 328 3.98 4.45 -6.71
C PHE A 328 2.68 3.65 -6.93
N THR A 329 2.08 3.15 -5.86
CA THR A 329 0.92 2.25 -5.91
C THR A 329 -0.43 2.96 -5.82
N SER A 330 -0.48 4.21 -5.32
CA SER A 330 -1.72 4.93 -5.08
C SER A 330 -2.30 5.55 -6.36
N ALA A 331 -3.64 5.56 -6.46
CA ALA A 331 -4.40 6.32 -7.45
C ALA A 331 -4.82 7.70 -6.92
N LEU A 332 -5.14 7.81 -5.63
CA LEU A 332 -5.47 9.06 -4.96
C LEU A 332 -5.13 8.94 -3.48
N THR A 333 -4.49 9.98 -2.94
CA THR A 333 -4.08 10.03 -1.54
C THR A 333 -4.44 11.38 -0.92
N PHE A 334 -4.91 11.34 0.32
CA PHE A 334 -5.06 12.48 1.20
C PHE A 334 -4.13 12.32 2.40
N ASP A 335 -3.26 13.30 2.62
CA ASP A 335 -2.40 13.35 3.79
C ASP A 335 -3.00 14.26 4.87
N PHE A 336 -2.88 13.82 6.11
CA PHE A 336 -3.21 14.62 7.28
C PHE A 336 -1.93 15.09 7.93
N GLU A 337 -1.89 16.38 8.20
CA GLU A 337 -0.81 17.00 8.95
C GLU A 337 -1.35 17.72 10.17
N VAL A 338 -0.57 17.68 11.26
CA VAL A 338 -0.81 18.48 12.46
C VAL A 338 0.28 19.54 12.63
N PHE A 339 -0.09 20.72 13.11
CA PHE A 339 0.87 21.79 13.26
C PHE A 339 1.62 21.69 14.60
N SER A 340 2.94 21.71 14.54
CA SER A 340 3.80 21.89 15.70
C SER A 340 4.03 23.38 15.92
N ALA A 341 3.50 23.93 17.00
CA ALA A 341 3.64 25.34 17.32
C ALA A 341 5.07 25.74 17.75
N VAL A 342 5.86 24.78 18.26
CA VAL A 342 7.27 24.99 18.60
C VAL A 342 8.18 24.94 17.36
N GLN A 343 8.02 23.90 16.53
CA GLN A 343 8.82 23.74 15.30
C GLN A 343 8.36 24.67 14.17
N LYS A 344 7.17 25.30 14.33
CA LYS A 344 6.52 26.19 13.34
C LYS A 344 6.39 25.54 11.98
N ARG A 345 5.97 24.26 11.97
CA ARG A 345 5.78 23.47 10.75
C ARG A 345 4.66 22.45 10.91
N TRP A 346 4.18 21.99 9.76
CA TRP A 346 3.25 20.88 9.67
C TRP A 346 4.00 19.55 9.75
N LEU A 347 3.40 18.58 10.44
CA LEU A 347 3.90 17.22 10.61
C LEU A 347 2.86 16.24 10.05
N GLU A 348 3.19 15.51 9.02
CA GLU A 348 2.34 14.46 8.48
C GLU A 348 2.13 13.35 9.50
N VAL A 349 0.87 13.02 9.78
CA VAL A 349 0.47 12.01 10.79
C VAL A 349 -0.36 10.89 10.22
N SER A 350 -0.88 11.05 9.00
CA SER A 350 -1.64 10.02 8.29
C SER A 350 -1.57 10.26 6.79
N SER A 351 -1.66 9.15 6.06
CA SER A 351 -1.87 9.13 4.62
C SER A 351 -3.00 8.15 4.36
N VAL A 352 -4.07 8.60 3.66
CA VAL A 352 -5.26 7.80 3.35
C VAL A 352 -5.36 7.64 1.84
N SER A 353 -5.28 6.41 1.34
CA SER A 353 -5.08 6.12 -0.07
C SER A 353 -6.11 5.15 -0.64
N ASN A 354 -6.49 5.37 -1.89
CA ASN A 354 -7.18 4.39 -2.75
C ASN A 354 -6.19 3.89 -3.81
N PHE A 355 -6.00 2.59 -3.88
CA PHE A 355 -5.12 1.93 -4.85
C PHE A 355 -5.88 1.40 -6.07
N GLU A 356 -7.18 1.59 -6.10
CA GLU A 356 -8.06 0.96 -7.09
C GLU A 356 -7.76 -0.55 -7.18
N SER A 357 -7.73 -1.12 -8.38
CA SER A 357 -7.41 -2.54 -8.58
C SER A 357 -5.92 -2.87 -8.59
N TYR A 358 -5.03 -1.91 -8.36
CA TYR A 358 -3.59 -2.10 -8.54
C TYR A 358 -2.99 -3.17 -7.62
N GLN A 359 -3.28 -3.07 -6.32
CA GLN A 359 -2.87 -4.08 -5.34
C GLN A 359 -3.70 -5.36 -5.49
N ALA A 360 -5.01 -5.24 -5.68
CA ALA A 360 -5.90 -6.38 -5.86
C ALA A 360 -5.48 -7.28 -7.04
N ASN A 361 -4.96 -6.70 -8.13
CA ASN A 361 -4.43 -7.46 -9.26
C ASN A 361 -3.14 -8.23 -8.90
N ARG A 362 -2.24 -7.66 -8.07
CA ARG A 362 -1.06 -8.38 -7.57
C ARG A 362 -1.43 -9.48 -6.59
N LEU A 363 -2.36 -9.19 -5.70
CA LEU A 363 -2.89 -10.10 -4.68
C LEU A 363 -3.82 -11.18 -5.26
N LYS A 364 -4.34 -10.98 -6.48
CA LYS A 364 -5.48 -11.75 -7.01
C LYS A 364 -6.69 -11.71 -6.08
N CYS A 365 -6.90 -10.56 -5.41
CA CYS A 365 -8.06 -10.30 -4.58
C CYS A 365 -9.23 -9.91 -5.46
N ARG A 366 -10.27 -10.73 -5.46
CA ARG A 366 -11.40 -10.64 -6.37
C ARG A 366 -12.71 -10.80 -5.62
N TYR A 367 -13.80 -10.40 -6.22
CA TYR A 367 -15.14 -10.70 -5.73
C TYR A 367 -16.02 -11.24 -6.84
N ARG A 368 -17.06 -11.93 -6.47
CA ARG A 368 -18.09 -12.45 -7.37
C ARG A 368 -19.30 -11.54 -7.28
N ASP A 369 -19.64 -10.86 -8.38
CA ASP A 369 -20.79 -9.98 -8.46
C ASP A 369 -22.13 -10.73 -8.54
N ALA A 370 -23.24 -10.00 -8.53
CA ALA A 370 -24.59 -10.56 -8.62
C ALA A 370 -24.82 -11.38 -9.90
N ASP A 371 -24.14 -11.06 -11.00
CA ASP A 371 -24.16 -11.79 -12.28
C ASP A 371 -23.24 -13.02 -12.26
N LYS A 372 -22.62 -13.35 -11.13
CA LYS A 372 -21.62 -14.42 -10.96
C LYS A 372 -20.31 -14.20 -11.72
N LYS A 373 -20.04 -12.99 -12.21
CA LYS A 373 -18.77 -12.64 -12.81
C LYS A 373 -17.73 -12.36 -11.72
N VAL A 374 -16.50 -12.76 -11.98
CA VAL A 374 -15.38 -12.50 -11.07
C VAL A 374 -14.68 -11.22 -11.52
N GLN A 375 -14.59 -10.25 -10.60
CA GLN A 375 -13.99 -8.95 -10.80
C GLN A 375 -12.88 -8.68 -9.77
N LEU A 376 -11.94 -7.79 -10.06
CA LEU A 376 -10.95 -7.32 -9.10
C LEU A 376 -11.62 -6.39 -8.08
N CYS A 377 -11.25 -6.55 -6.81
CA CYS A 377 -11.59 -5.58 -5.78
C CYS A 377 -10.77 -4.29 -5.95
N HIS A 378 -11.18 -3.23 -5.26
CA HIS A 378 -10.34 -2.08 -4.92
C HIS A 378 -9.85 -2.22 -3.49
N THR A 379 -8.61 -1.81 -3.23
CA THR A 379 -8.01 -1.78 -1.89
C THR A 379 -7.74 -0.35 -1.47
N LEU A 380 -7.95 -0.07 -0.19
CA LEU A 380 -7.70 1.22 0.42
C LEU A 380 -6.99 1.03 1.76
N ASN A 381 -6.15 1.98 2.13
CA ASN A 381 -5.58 2.02 3.47
C ASN A 381 -5.55 3.43 4.03
N GLY A 382 -5.29 3.54 5.32
CA GLY A 382 -4.99 4.80 5.97
C GLY A 382 -4.39 4.60 7.35
N SER A 383 -3.51 5.52 7.75
CA SER A 383 -3.01 5.54 9.12
C SER A 383 -4.03 6.20 10.04
N ALA A 384 -4.35 5.53 11.15
CA ALA A 384 -5.35 6.01 12.10
C ALA A 384 -4.83 6.05 13.57
N LEU A 385 -3.67 6.63 13.89
CA LEU A 385 -2.70 7.47 13.22
C LEU A 385 -1.26 6.90 13.39
N ALA A 386 -0.25 7.60 12.80
CA ALA A 386 1.16 7.36 13.10
C ALA A 386 1.54 8.07 14.42
N LEU A 387 1.86 7.28 15.45
CA LEU A 387 1.94 7.80 16.83
C LEU A 387 3.07 8.79 17.11
N PRO A 388 4.30 8.64 16.58
CA PRO A 388 5.41 9.49 17.02
C PRO A 388 5.19 10.98 16.81
N ARG A 389 4.69 11.37 15.63
CA ARG A 389 4.42 12.78 15.32
C ARG A 389 3.21 13.32 16.07
N ILE A 390 2.22 12.47 16.38
CA ILE A 390 1.11 12.80 17.29
C ILE A 390 1.65 13.07 18.69
N VAL A 391 2.51 12.17 19.22
CA VAL A 391 3.15 12.39 20.54
C VAL A 391 3.97 13.68 20.53
N ALA A 392 4.78 13.92 19.50
CA ALA A 392 5.56 15.15 19.37
C ALA A 392 4.66 16.40 19.40
N ALA A 393 3.57 16.41 18.62
CA ALA A 393 2.63 17.53 18.56
C ALA A 393 1.90 17.73 19.90
N LEU A 394 1.45 16.66 20.57
CA LEU A 394 0.82 16.73 21.89
C LEU A 394 1.77 17.30 22.96
N LEU A 395 3.02 16.83 23.00
CA LEU A 395 4.02 17.33 23.94
C LEU A 395 4.29 18.83 23.71
N GLU A 396 4.45 19.24 22.47
CA GLU A 396 4.79 20.61 22.11
C GLU A 396 3.62 21.59 22.28
N ASN A 397 2.45 21.22 21.75
CA ASN A 397 1.30 22.12 21.72
C ASN A 397 0.60 22.25 23.07
N ASN A 398 0.71 21.24 23.95
CA ASN A 398 -0.02 21.20 25.23
C ASN A 398 0.86 21.52 26.43
N GLN A 399 2.08 22.06 26.22
CA GLN A 399 2.97 22.42 27.32
C GLN A 399 2.49 23.66 28.04
N THR A 400 2.62 23.62 29.36
CA THR A 400 2.35 24.74 30.31
C THR A 400 3.50 24.85 31.30
N PRO A 401 3.57 25.94 32.14
CA PRO A 401 4.55 26.03 33.20
C PRO A 401 4.52 24.85 34.19
N GLU A 402 3.32 24.25 34.39
CA GLU A 402 3.13 23.16 35.37
C GLU A 402 3.29 21.76 34.72
N GLY A 403 3.51 21.66 33.44
CA GLY A 403 3.67 20.39 32.71
C GLY A 403 2.90 20.33 31.40
N ILE A 404 2.73 19.13 30.87
CA ILE A 404 2.08 18.88 29.59
C ILE A 404 0.66 18.37 29.86
N ILE A 405 -0.36 19.08 29.40
CA ILE A 405 -1.76 18.70 29.57
C ILE A 405 -2.11 17.60 28.58
N ILE A 406 -2.79 16.58 29.08
CA ILE A 406 -3.28 15.45 28.24
C ILE A 406 -4.68 15.79 27.73
N PRO A 407 -4.95 15.59 26.42
CA PRO A 407 -6.30 15.72 25.87
C PRO A 407 -7.32 14.90 26.66
N LYS A 408 -8.50 15.49 26.91
CA LYS A 408 -9.54 14.86 27.75
C LYS A 408 -9.90 13.45 27.32
N VAL A 409 -9.94 13.20 26.02
CA VAL A 409 -10.27 11.87 25.46
C VAL A 409 -9.24 10.81 25.81
N LEU A 410 -8.00 11.19 26.14
CA LEU A 410 -6.93 10.26 26.51
C LEU A 410 -6.83 10.03 28.03
N VAL A 411 -7.43 10.88 28.87
CA VAL A 411 -7.35 10.75 30.33
C VAL A 411 -7.84 9.39 30.85
N PRO A 412 -8.94 8.82 30.35
CA PRO A 412 -9.38 7.48 30.75
C PRO A 412 -8.35 6.38 30.47
N TYR A 413 -7.55 6.53 29.40
CA TYR A 413 -6.52 5.58 29.00
C TYR A 413 -5.17 5.80 29.71
N THR A 414 -4.80 7.05 29.91
CA THR A 414 -3.55 7.40 30.61
C THR A 414 -3.64 7.20 32.13
N GLY A 415 -4.79 7.52 32.71
CA GLY A 415 -4.99 7.58 34.17
C GLY A 415 -4.35 8.79 34.83
N PHE A 416 -3.96 9.81 34.05
CA PHE A 416 -3.48 11.09 34.52
C PHE A 416 -3.85 12.20 33.52
N GLU A 417 -3.98 13.42 34.01
CA GLU A 417 -4.34 14.60 33.22
C GLU A 417 -3.11 15.42 32.80
N ARG A 418 -1.94 15.15 33.37
CA ARG A 418 -0.72 15.91 33.14
C ARG A 418 0.55 15.09 33.27
N ILE A 419 1.53 15.40 32.43
CA ILE A 419 2.91 14.96 32.58
C ILE A 419 3.66 16.11 33.28
N SER A 420 4.12 15.87 34.50
CA SER A 420 4.83 16.81 35.36
C SER A 420 6.01 16.12 36.00
#